data_7d842e2eacff4b212e44524c129ccf51
#
_entry.id   7d842e2eacff4b212e44524c129ccf51
#
_cell.length_a   1.000
_cell.length_b   1.000
_cell.length_c   1.000
_cell.angle_alpha   90.00
_cell.angle_beta   90.00
_cell.angle_gamma   90.00
#
_symmetry.space_group_name_H-M   'P 1'
#
loop_
_entity.id
_entity.type
_entity.pdbx_description
1 polymer ?
#
loop_
_entity_poly.entity_id
_entity_poly.type
_entity_poly.pdbx_seq_one_letter_code
_entity_poly.pdbx_strand_id
1 'polypeptide(L)'
;MNTPVTRRASLVALGGLAAGALGWKTGDAASAGSGPAGVASGAVTCVLTPEMTEGPYYVGGEKVRRNITEGRPGVPLELALTVVNASTCKPIKGASVDIWHCDALGVYSGVQGNTGTFMRGVQRTDANGLAHFTTVYPGWYQGRAVHIHVKVHIGGNVVHTGQFFFNDAVTDAAYTHAPYNTRGARDVRDSNDSIYRNGGSRSLL
;
A
#
# COMPACT_ATOMS: atom_id res chain seq x y z
N MET A 1 -2.69 -27.54 -0.56
CA MET A 1 -3.66 -26.45 -0.87
C MET A 1 -3.23 -25.25 -0.06
N ASN A 2 -2.69 -24.21 -0.72
CA ASN A 2 -2.28 -22.99 -0.03
C ASN A 2 -3.51 -22.14 0.27
N THR A 3 -3.82 -21.92 1.53
CA THR A 3 -4.89 -21.01 1.95
C THR A 3 -4.49 -19.57 1.59
N PRO A 4 -5.35 -18.79 0.92
CA PRO A 4 -5.02 -17.40 0.59
C PRO A 4 -4.91 -16.56 1.87
N VAL A 5 -3.92 -15.68 1.92
CA VAL A 5 -3.78 -14.69 3.00
C VAL A 5 -4.67 -13.50 2.67
N THR A 6 -5.65 -13.22 3.53
CA THR A 6 -6.53 -12.05 3.39
C THR A 6 -6.06 -10.94 4.33
N ARG A 7 -5.75 -9.77 3.80
CA ARG A 7 -5.31 -8.61 4.57
C ARG A 7 -6.16 -7.38 4.24
N ARG A 8 -6.48 -6.59 5.25
CA ARG A 8 -7.26 -5.36 5.14
C ARG A 8 -6.42 -4.17 5.59
N ALA A 9 -6.47 -3.09 4.82
CA ALA A 9 -5.82 -1.83 5.16
C ALA A 9 -6.74 -0.66 4.80
N SER A 10 -6.62 0.44 5.53
CA SER A 10 -7.42 1.65 5.30
C SER A 10 -6.56 2.76 4.70
N LEU A 11 -6.99 3.29 3.57
CA LEU A 11 -6.37 4.40 2.84
C LEU A 11 -7.14 5.70 3.03
N VAL A 12 -6.46 6.80 2.99
CA VAL A 12 -7.05 8.14 3.17
C VAL A 12 -6.93 8.98 1.92
N ALA A 13 -8.01 9.65 1.59
CA ALA A 13 -8.02 10.74 0.65
C ALA A 13 -8.24 12.07 1.40
N LEU A 14 -7.28 12.98 1.29
CA LEU A 14 -7.41 14.35 1.80
C LEU A 14 -8.15 15.21 0.76
N GLY A 15 -9.36 15.63 1.09
CA GLY A 15 -10.07 16.67 0.34
C GLY A 15 -10.20 17.91 1.21
N GLY A 16 -9.48 18.97 0.92
CA GLY A 16 -9.66 20.23 1.61
C GLY A 16 -8.79 21.32 1.01
N LEU A 17 -9.37 22.13 0.09
CA LEU A 17 -8.86 23.46 -0.23
C LEU A 17 -9.36 24.42 0.84
N ALA A 18 -8.45 24.92 1.69
CA ALA A 18 -8.65 26.16 2.43
C ALA A 18 -7.35 26.94 2.37
N ALA A 19 -7.32 27.97 1.57
CA ALA A 19 -6.30 29.01 1.63
C ALA A 19 -6.50 29.83 2.89
N GLY A 20 -5.46 29.95 3.72
CA GLY A 20 -5.47 30.80 4.91
C GLY A 20 -4.07 30.91 5.46
N ALA A 21 -3.50 32.09 5.30
CA ALA A 21 -2.12 32.44 5.62
C ALA A 21 -1.85 32.53 7.13
N LEU A 22 -0.55 32.39 7.47
CA LEU A 22 0.19 32.89 8.61
C LEU A 22 0.20 32.09 9.92
N GLY A 23 1.42 31.68 10.28
CA GLY A 23 1.80 31.42 11.65
C GLY A 23 2.60 30.14 11.86
N TRP A 24 3.90 30.16 11.53
CA TRP A 24 4.82 29.11 11.99
C TRP A 24 4.96 29.20 13.50
N LYS A 25 4.50 28.17 14.19
CA LYS A 25 4.99 27.82 15.53
C LYS A 25 5.45 26.37 15.48
N THR A 26 6.76 26.20 15.58
CA THR A 26 7.40 24.93 15.89
C THR A 26 6.96 24.50 17.29
N GLY A 27 6.26 23.40 17.34
CA GLY A 27 5.91 22.71 18.57
C GLY A 27 5.47 21.31 18.17
N ASP A 28 6.29 20.32 18.47
CA ASP A 28 5.94 18.91 18.38
C ASP A 28 4.80 18.58 19.34
N ALA A 29 3.59 18.91 18.93
CA ALA A 29 2.41 18.28 19.48
C ALA A 29 2.07 17.12 18.53
N ALA A 30 2.53 15.93 18.87
CA ALA A 30 1.89 14.71 18.39
C ALA A 30 0.39 14.92 18.66
N SER A 31 -0.38 15.19 17.59
CA SER A 31 -1.79 15.47 17.74
C SER A 31 -2.44 14.24 18.35
N ALA A 32 -2.91 14.35 19.57
CA ALA A 32 -3.59 13.31 20.35
C ALA A 32 -4.88 12.80 19.68
N GLY A 33 -5.12 13.19 18.43
CA GLY A 33 -6.30 12.88 17.64
C GLY A 33 -6.06 11.99 16.41
N SER A 34 -4.87 11.43 16.18
CA SER A 34 -4.60 10.60 15.00
C SER A 34 -3.94 9.26 15.36
N GLY A 35 -4.09 8.26 14.48
CA GLY A 35 -3.50 6.94 14.66
C GLY A 35 -4.18 6.08 15.73
N PRO A 36 -3.55 4.98 16.17
CA PRO A 36 -4.12 4.03 17.14
C PRO A 36 -4.54 4.67 18.47
N ALA A 37 -3.80 5.67 18.95
CA ALA A 37 -4.14 6.41 20.19
C ALA A 37 -5.41 7.23 20.02
N GLY A 38 -5.62 7.85 18.87
CA GLY A 38 -6.85 8.58 18.56
C GLY A 38 -8.07 7.66 18.46
N VAL A 39 -7.91 6.46 17.91
CA VAL A 39 -8.98 5.44 17.90
C VAL A 39 -9.28 4.95 19.31
N ALA A 40 -8.25 4.66 20.11
CA ALA A 40 -8.41 4.18 21.48
C ALA A 40 -9.10 5.21 22.39
N SER A 41 -8.89 6.51 22.14
CA SER A 41 -9.55 7.61 22.88
C SER A 41 -10.95 7.94 22.36
N GLY A 42 -11.40 7.33 21.24
CA GLY A 42 -12.65 7.68 20.58
C GLY A 42 -12.62 9.02 19.83
N ALA A 43 -11.47 9.67 19.75
CA ALA A 43 -11.31 10.96 19.06
C ALA A 43 -11.37 10.83 17.54
N VAL A 44 -11.04 9.64 17.01
CA VAL A 44 -11.16 9.28 15.60
C VAL A 44 -11.70 7.85 15.46
N THR A 45 -12.44 7.63 14.39
CA THR A 45 -13.06 6.32 14.10
C THR A 45 -12.28 5.50 13.07
N CYS A 46 -11.21 6.06 12.51
CA CYS A 46 -10.34 5.38 11.54
C CYS A 46 -8.85 5.71 11.77
N VAL A 47 -8.01 4.72 11.50
CA VAL A 47 -6.56 4.88 11.41
C VAL A 47 -6.18 5.03 9.95
N LEU A 48 -5.42 6.07 9.66
CA LEU A 48 -5.01 6.42 8.30
C LEU A 48 -3.57 6.01 8.06
N THR A 49 -3.32 5.42 6.88
CA THR A 49 -1.94 5.14 6.47
C THR A 49 -1.21 6.44 6.13
N PRO A 50 0.07 6.58 6.48
CA PRO A 50 0.84 7.77 6.14
C PRO A 50 1.13 7.85 4.63
N GLU A 51 1.30 9.06 4.13
CA GLU A 51 1.87 9.26 2.80
C GLU A 51 3.34 8.88 2.78
N MET A 52 3.75 8.27 1.65
CA MET A 52 5.12 7.86 1.39
C MET A 52 5.48 8.10 -0.07
N THR A 53 6.76 8.00 -0.38
CA THR A 53 7.24 8.19 -1.75
C THR A 53 6.62 7.20 -2.73
N GLU A 54 6.31 7.69 -3.94
CA GLU A 54 5.87 6.89 -5.07
C GLU A 54 6.92 5.88 -5.53
N GLY A 55 8.19 6.23 -5.37
CA GLY A 55 9.29 5.45 -5.92
C GLY A 55 9.43 5.57 -7.44
N PRO A 56 10.44 4.92 -8.04
CA PRO A 56 10.79 5.11 -9.45
C PRO A 56 10.02 4.19 -10.42
N TYR A 57 9.16 3.30 -9.94
CA TYR A 57 8.55 2.24 -10.76
C TYR A 57 7.05 2.42 -11.01
N TYR A 58 6.52 3.62 -10.74
CA TYR A 58 5.14 3.93 -11.12
C TYR A 58 5.01 4.02 -12.65
N VAL A 59 3.93 3.44 -13.17
CA VAL A 59 3.50 3.55 -14.56
C VAL A 59 2.02 3.93 -14.53
N GLY A 60 1.67 5.05 -15.13
CA GLY A 60 0.28 5.51 -15.17
C GLY A 60 -0.55 4.82 -16.26
N GLY A 61 -1.88 4.88 -16.12
CA GLY A 61 -2.80 4.35 -17.12
C GLY A 61 -3.00 2.84 -17.07
N GLU A 62 -2.79 2.25 -15.92
CA GLU A 62 -2.93 0.81 -15.71
C GLU A 62 -4.36 0.30 -15.92
N LYS A 63 -4.47 -0.99 -16.22
CA LYS A 63 -5.76 -1.66 -16.48
C LYS A 63 -6.64 -1.68 -15.24
N VAL A 64 -7.92 -1.37 -15.43
CA VAL A 64 -8.93 -1.56 -14.39
C VAL A 64 -9.25 -3.05 -14.29
N ARG A 65 -8.75 -3.69 -13.24
CA ARG A 65 -8.87 -5.14 -13.03
C ARG A 65 -8.61 -5.55 -11.59
N ARG A 66 -9.29 -6.61 -11.14
CA ARG A 66 -9.09 -7.18 -9.80
C ARG A 66 -7.85 -8.10 -9.76
N ASN A 67 -7.77 -9.05 -10.69
CA ASN A 67 -6.62 -9.96 -10.75
C ASN A 67 -5.48 -9.31 -11.54
N ILE A 68 -4.36 -9.11 -10.86
CA ILE A 68 -3.17 -8.47 -11.41
C ILE A 68 -1.99 -9.44 -11.58
N THR A 69 -2.19 -10.75 -11.35
CA THR A 69 -1.12 -11.75 -11.39
C THR A 69 -0.56 -12.02 -12.77
N GLU A 70 -1.41 -11.96 -13.82
CA GLU A 70 -1.07 -12.40 -15.18
C GLU A 70 -0.40 -13.79 -15.22
N GLY A 71 -0.83 -14.70 -14.33
CA GLY A 71 -0.30 -16.05 -14.26
C GLY A 71 1.08 -16.18 -13.61
N ARG A 72 1.63 -15.10 -13.04
CA ARG A 72 2.89 -15.18 -12.31
C ARG A 72 2.74 -16.05 -11.06
N PRO A 73 3.70 -16.95 -10.80
CA PRO A 73 3.67 -17.81 -9.62
C PRO A 73 3.98 -17.04 -8.35
N GLY A 74 3.47 -17.51 -7.23
CA GLY A 74 3.74 -16.96 -5.90
C GLY A 74 2.70 -17.39 -4.88
N VAL A 75 2.89 -17.03 -3.63
CA VAL A 75 1.91 -17.24 -2.56
C VAL A 75 0.71 -16.32 -2.82
N PRO A 76 -0.52 -16.87 -2.98
CA PRO A 76 -1.70 -16.04 -3.27
C PRO A 76 -1.96 -15.00 -2.17
N LEU A 77 -2.26 -13.79 -2.59
CA LEU A 77 -2.60 -12.67 -1.71
C LEU A 77 -3.89 -12.00 -2.18
N GLU A 78 -4.90 -11.99 -1.31
CA GLU A 78 -6.10 -11.17 -1.47
C GLU A 78 -5.92 -9.88 -0.66
N LEU A 79 -5.94 -8.75 -1.35
CA LEU A 79 -5.76 -7.43 -0.75
C LEU A 79 -7.09 -6.67 -0.80
N ALA A 80 -7.56 -6.18 0.34
CA ALA A 80 -8.74 -5.34 0.46
C ALA A 80 -8.33 -3.97 1.05
N LEU A 81 -8.52 -2.92 0.27
CA LEU A 81 -8.15 -1.55 0.64
C LEU A 81 -9.40 -0.69 0.79
N THR A 82 -9.52 0.00 1.93
CA THR A 82 -10.64 0.89 2.18
C THR A 82 -10.20 2.35 2.06
N VAL A 83 -10.88 3.11 1.19
CA VAL A 83 -10.67 4.55 1.07
C VAL A 83 -11.75 5.27 1.85
N VAL A 84 -11.31 6.14 2.78
CA VAL A 84 -12.21 6.93 3.62
C VAL A 84 -11.84 8.40 3.57
N ASN A 85 -12.79 9.26 3.87
CA ASN A 85 -12.54 10.69 4.08
C ASN A 85 -11.81 10.89 5.41
N ALA A 86 -10.68 11.57 5.38
CA ALA A 86 -9.81 11.76 6.54
C ALA A 86 -10.47 12.44 7.73
N SER A 87 -11.39 13.35 7.46
CA SER A 87 -12.04 14.14 8.52
C SER A 87 -13.25 13.47 9.13
N THR A 88 -13.95 12.61 8.33
CA THR A 88 -15.24 12.03 8.73
C THR A 88 -15.19 10.52 8.89
N CYS A 89 -14.12 9.88 8.46
CA CYS A 89 -13.97 8.42 8.35
C CYS A 89 -15.05 7.72 7.50
N LYS A 90 -15.85 8.47 6.77
CA LYS A 90 -16.86 7.90 5.89
C LYS A 90 -16.24 7.32 4.64
N PRO A 91 -16.73 6.18 4.15
CA PRO A 91 -16.21 5.55 2.92
C PRO A 91 -16.42 6.46 1.71
N ILE A 92 -15.44 6.42 0.80
CA ILE A 92 -15.49 7.14 -0.48
C ILE A 92 -15.72 6.14 -1.60
N LYS A 93 -16.89 6.22 -2.24
CA LYS A 93 -17.24 5.45 -3.42
C LYS A 93 -16.60 6.06 -4.68
N GLY A 94 -16.12 5.20 -5.58
CA GLY A 94 -15.64 5.61 -6.91
C GLY A 94 -14.23 6.19 -6.93
N ALA A 95 -13.51 6.19 -5.80
CA ALA A 95 -12.09 6.49 -5.80
C ALA A 95 -11.34 5.43 -6.62
N SER A 96 -10.39 5.85 -7.45
CA SER A 96 -9.50 4.92 -8.15
C SER A 96 -8.32 4.59 -7.25
N VAL A 97 -8.17 3.33 -6.93
CA VAL A 97 -7.03 2.79 -6.17
C VAL A 97 -6.12 2.08 -7.16
N ASP A 98 -4.92 2.58 -7.30
CA ASP A 98 -3.87 2.05 -8.17
C ASP A 98 -2.81 1.39 -7.30
N ILE A 99 -2.48 0.11 -7.57
CA ILE A 99 -1.42 -0.60 -6.87
C ILE A 99 -0.39 -1.14 -7.84
N TRP A 100 0.86 -1.17 -7.39
CA TRP A 100 1.95 -1.84 -8.11
C TRP A 100 2.99 -2.41 -7.15
N HIS A 101 3.56 -3.52 -7.53
CA HIS A 101 4.65 -4.17 -6.79
C HIS A 101 5.43 -5.11 -7.69
N CYS A 102 6.56 -5.63 -7.24
CA CYS A 102 7.30 -6.64 -7.96
C CYS A 102 6.64 -8.02 -7.85
N ASP A 103 6.93 -8.91 -8.81
CA ASP A 103 6.54 -10.32 -8.70
C ASP A 103 7.34 -11.04 -7.59
N ALA A 104 7.09 -12.34 -7.42
CA ALA A 104 7.77 -13.18 -6.42
C ALA A 104 9.30 -13.23 -6.58
N LEU A 105 9.82 -12.92 -7.76
CA LEU A 105 11.25 -12.87 -8.06
C LEU A 105 11.84 -11.46 -7.98
N GLY A 106 11.07 -10.48 -7.52
CA GLY A 106 11.54 -9.10 -7.36
C GLY A 106 11.55 -8.28 -8.65
N VAL A 107 10.83 -8.74 -9.69
CA VAL A 107 10.79 -8.08 -11.00
C VAL A 107 9.56 -7.20 -11.12
N TYR A 108 9.76 -5.93 -11.50
CA TYR A 108 8.67 -5.02 -11.86
C TYR A 108 8.37 -5.09 -13.36
N SER A 109 7.10 -5.19 -13.73
CA SER A 109 6.64 -5.06 -15.11
C SER A 109 6.72 -3.62 -15.62
N GLY A 110 6.85 -3.45 -16.94
CA GLY A 110 6.76 -2.14 -17.60
C GLY A 110 7.93 -1.18 -17.35
N VAL A 111 8.97 -1.59 -16.62
CA VAL A 111 10.15 -0.76 -16.30
C VAL A 111 11.43 -1.57 -16.43
N GLN A 112 12.58 -0.90 -16.50
CA GLN A 112 13.91 -1.53 -16.56
C GLN A 112 14.06 -2.59 -17.68
N GLY A 113 13.39 -2.38 -18.81
CA GLY A 113 13.40 -3.34 -19.93
C GLY A 113 12.46 -4.53 -19.79
N ASN A 114 11.79 -4.68 -18.65
CA ASN A 114 10.77 -5.72 -18.46
C ASN A 114 9.46 -5.31 -19.12
N THR A 115 8.87 -6.21 -19.88
CA THR A 115 7.58 -6.01 -20.55
C THR A 115 6.41 -6.48 -19.67
N GLY A 116 5.18 -6.24 -20.15
CA GLY A 116 3.97 -6.69 -19.46
C GLY A 116 3.44 -5.67 -18.46
N THR A 117 2.37 -6.06 -17.79
CA THR A 117 1.64 -5.23 -16.81
C THR A 117 1.34 -6.00 -15.52
N PHE A 118 1.97 -7.16 -15.33
CA PHE A 118 1.76 -7.98 -14.14
C PHE A 118 2.06 -7.21 -12.85
N MET A 119 1.37 -7.57 -11.79
CA MET A 119 1.43 -6.91 -10.47
C MET A 119 1.13 -5.41 -10.50
N ARG A 120 0.33 -4.95 -11.49
CA ARG A 120 -0.18 -3.60 -11.63
C ARG A 120 -1.66 -3.62 -11.94
N GLY A 121 -2.41 -2.70 -11.37
CA GLY A 121 -3.82 -2.55 -11.69
C GLY A 121 -4.53 -1.51 -10.87
N VAL A 122 -5.66 -1.09 -11.41
CA VAL A 122 -6.56 -0.10 -10.80
C VAL A 122 -7.88 -0.77 -10.43
N GLN A 123 -8.42 -0.44 -9.27
CA GLN A 123 -9.80 -0.74 -8.89
C GLN A 123 -10.54 0.53 -8.48
N ARG A 124 -11.84 0.58 -8.75
CA ARG A 124 -12.69 1.62 -8.19
C ARG A 124 -13.34 1.12 -6.91
N THR A 125 -13.32 1.96 -5.90
CA THR A 125 -13.97 1.63 -4.62
C THR A 125 -15.50 1.50 -4.79
N ASP A 126 -16.06 0.53 -4.09
CA ASP A 126 -17.48 0.27 -4.00
C ASP A 126 -18.21 1.28 -3.06
N ALA A 127 -19.49 1.02 -2.74
CA ALA A 127 -20.27 1.85 -1.83
C ALA A 127 -19.72 1.89 -0.39
N ASN A 128 -18.92 0.88 -0.01
CA ASN A 128 -18.27 0.78 1.28
C ASN A 128 -16.82 1.32 1.25
N GLY A 129 -16.42 1.97 0.15
CA GLY A 129 -15.06 2.47 -0.03
C GLY A 129 -14.02 1.38 -0.29
N LEU A 130 -14.43 0.14 -0.59
CA LEU A 130 -13.55 -1.00 -0.76
C LEU A 130 -13.09 -1.17 -2.20
N ALA A 131 -11.78 -1.40 -2.36
CA ALA A 131 -11.15 -1.90 -3.58
C ALA A 131 -10.49 -3.26 -3.28
N HIS A 132 -10.70 -4.24 -4.14
CA HIS A 132 -10.19 -5.59 -3.96
C HIS A 132 -9.21 -5.97 -5.07
N PHE A 133 -8.09 -6.58 -4.68
CA PHE A 133 -7.11 -7.12 -5.62
C PHE A 133 -6.77 -8.55 -5.28
N THR A 134 -6.64 -9.37 -6.33
CA THR A 134 -6.06 -10.70 -6.28
C THR A 134 -4.66 -10.61 -6.88
N THR A 135 -3.66 -10.95 -6.10
CA THR A 135 -2.26 -10.87 -6.48
C THR A 135 -1.45 -12.01 -5.86
N VAL A 136 -0.13 -11.91 -5.89
CA VAL A 136 0.77 -12.77 -5.13
C VAL A 136 1.55 -11.95 -4.12
N TYR A 137 2.03 -12.59 -3.08
CA TYR A 137 2.92 -11.97 -2.11
C TYR A 137 4.14 -11.40 -2.83
N PRO A 138 4.55 -10.13 -2.60
CA PRO A 138 5.69 -9.56 -3.29
C PRO A 138 7.00 -10.27 -2.97
N GLY A 139 7.88 -10.37 -3.94
CA GLY A 139 9.27 -10.71 -3.74
C GLY A 139 10.05 -9.53 -3.13
N TRP A 140 11.33 -9.74 -2.89
CA TRP A 140 12.23 -8.67 -2.50
C TRP A 140 13.09 -8.21 -3.68
N TYR A 141 13.53 -6.98 -3.67
CA TYR A 141 14.58 -6.45 -4.52
C TYR A 141 15.55 -5.61 -3.70
N GLN A 142 16.74 -5.41 -4.22
CA GLN A 142 17.85 -4.80 -3.49
C GLN A 142 17.50 -3.42 -2.91
N GLY A 143 17.83 -3.21 -1.65
CA GLY A 143 17.76 -1.92 -0.98
C GLY A 143 16.41 -1.60 -0.35
N ARG A 144 15.41 -2.52 -0.41
CA ARG A 144 14.07 -2.27 0.12
C ARG A 144 13.50 -3.44 0.91
N ALA A 145 12.79 -3.14 1.98
CA ALA A 145 11.87 -4.08 2.61
C ALA A 145 10.72 -4.45 1.66
N VAL A 146 10.06 -5.58 1.90
CA VAL A 146 8.97 -6.06 1.05
C VAL A 146 7.74 -5.16 1.19
N HIS A 147 7.23 -4.66 0.06
CA HIS A 147 6.13 -3.69 0.07
C HIS A 147 5.27 -3.74 -1.19
N ILE A 148 4.07 -3.15 -1.08
CA ILE A 148 3.17 -2.84 -2.18
C ILE A 148 2.98 -1.34 -2.21
N HIS A 149 3.17 -0.73 -3.36
CA HIS A 149 2.86 0.68 -3.58
C HIS A 149 1.36 0.87 -3.81
N VAL A 150 0.87 2.03 -3.42
CA VAL A 150 -0.51 2.45 -3.65
C VAL A 150 -0.59 3.92 -3.99
N LYS A 151 -1.52 4.25 -4.89
CA LYS A 151 -1.91 5.62 -5.21
C LYS A 151 -3.43 5.71 -5.30
N VAL A 152 -4.00 6.74 -4.72
CA VAL A 152 -5.45 6.96 -4.74
C VAL A 152 -5.76 8.23 -5.49
N HIS A 153 -6.74 8.15 -6.39
CA HIS A 153 -7.22 9.28 -7.16
C HIS A 153 -8.71 9.52 -6.91
N ILE A 154 -9.10 10.77 -6.75
CA ILE A 154 -10.50 11.21 -6.67
C ILE A 154 -10.70 12.34 -7.66
N GLY A 155 -11.69 12.18 -8.56
CA GLY A 155 -11.95 13.19 -9.59
C GLY A 155 -10.76 13.46 -10.51
N GLY A 156 -9.88 12.48 -10.72
CA GLY A 156 -8.67 12.61 -11.52
C GLY A 156 -7.45 13.17 -10.78
N ASN A 157 -7.61 13.65 -9.54
CA ASN A 157 -6.51 14.18 -8.75
C ASN A 157 -5.93 13.10 -7.83
N VAL A 158 -4.60 13.06 -7.69
CA VAL A 158 -3.93 12.25 -6.68
C VAL A 158 -4.22 12.84 -5.31
N VAL A 159 -4.72 12.02 -4.40
CA VAL A 159 -5.10 12.41 -3.04
C VAL A 159 -4.35 11.64 -1.97
N HIS A 160 -3.69 10.55 -2.34
CA HIS A 160 -2.83 9.76 -1.47
C HIS A 160 -1.81 8.99 -2.28
N THR A 161 -0.58 8.91 -1.80
CA THR A 161 0.46 8.02 -2.28
C THR A 161 1.11 7.36 -1.07
N GLY A 162 1.27 6.03 -1.10
CA GLY A 162 1.78 5.30 0.05
C GLY A 162 2.40 3.96 -0.30
N GLN A 163 2.83 3.27 0.72
CA GLN A 163 3.35 1.91 0.64
C GLN A 163 2.80 1.09 1.79
N PHE A 164 2.39 -0.14 1.49
CA PHE A 164 2.05 -1.15 2.50
C PHE A 164 3.22 -2.08 2.69
N PHE A 165 3.51 -2.39 3.92
CA PHE A 165 4.58 -3.31 4.32
C PHE A 165 4.00 -4.58 4.93
N PHE A 166 4.86 -5.54 5.16
CA PHE A 166 4.51 -6.81 5.77
C PHE A 166 5.46 -7.08 6.92
N ASN A 167 4.91 -7.59 8.03
CA ASN A 167 5.77 -8.01 9.14
C ASN A 167 6.84 -9.01 8.65
N ASP A 168 8.07 -8.82 9.10
CA ASP A 168 9.21 -9.67 8.73
C ASP A 168 8.95 -11.15 8.93
N ALA A 169 8.27 -11.55 10.01
CA ALA A 169 7.95 -12.96 10.26
C ALA A 169 6.96 -13.54 9.22
N VAL A 170 6.00 -12.72 8.76
CA VAL A 170 5.07 -13.12 7.68
C VAL A 170 5.83 -13.28 6.36
N THR A 171 6.75 -12.37 6.09
CA THR A 171 7.62 -12.43 4.91
C THR A 171 8.51 -13.68 4.95
N ASP A 172 9.15 -13.95 6.08
CA ASP A 172 10.00 -15.14 6.26
C ASP A 172 9.20 -16.42 6.02
N ALA A 173 7.97 -16.51 6.53
CA ALA A 173 7.08 -17.65 6.29
C ALA A 173 6.69 -17.79 4.80
N ALA A 174 6.31 -16.68 4.14
CA ALA A 174 5.98 -16.70 2.71
C ALA A 174 7.16 -17.17 1.87
N TYR A 175 8.37 -16.78 2.24
CA TYR A 175 9.59 -17.08 1.50
C TYR A 175 10.10 -18.52 1.65
N THR A 176 9.50 -19.33 2.50
CA THR A 176 9.73 -20.79 2.51
C THR A 176 9.13 -21.50 1.29
N HIS A 177 8.20 -20.85 0.58
CA HIS A 177 7.49 -21.39 -0.58
C HIS A 177 8.18 -21.04 -1.90
N ALA A 178 7.95 -21.89 -2.94
CA ALA A 178 8.36 -21.57 -4.29
C ALA A 178 7.50 -20.41 -4.86
N PRO A 179 8.08 -19.51 -5.68
CA PRO A 179 9.46 -19.49 -6.16
C PRO A 179 10.43 -18.72 -5.25
N TYR A 180 9.99 -18.14 -4.13
CA TYR A 180 10.80 -17.27 -3.27
C TYR A 180 12.02 -17.99 -2.71
N ASN A 181 11.85 -19.27 -2.32
CA ASN A 181 12.91 -20.12 -1.74
C ASN A 181 14.04 -20.46 -2.71
N THR A 182 13.91 -20.12 -3.99
CA THR A 182 14.99 -20.26 -4.98
C THR A 182 15.96 -19.08 -4.95
N ARG A 183 15.65 -18.04 -4.19
CA ARG A 183 16.45 -16.82 -4.06
C ARG A 183 17.22 -16.83 -2.75
N GLY A 184 18.32 -16.11 -2.71
CA GLY A 184 19.06 -15.84 -1.47
C GLY A 184 18.24 -15.01 -0.46
N ALA A 185 18.77 -14.86 0.73
CA ALA A 185 18.18 -14.02 1.76
C ALA A 185 18.00 -12.57 1.28
N ARG A 186 16.90 -11.94 1.70
CA ARG A 186 16.66 -10.51 1.44
C ARG A 186 17.71 -9.66 2.17
N ASP A 187 18.17 -8.62 1.51
CA ASP A 187 19.20 -7.71 2.04
C ASP A 187 18.63 -6.67 3.02
N VAL A 188 17.34 -6.36 2.92
CA VAL A 188 16.68 -5.35 3.75
C VAL A 188 15.47 -5.94 4.46
N ARG A 189 15.42 -5.68 5.77
CA ARG A 189 14.27 -5.95 6.66
C ARG A 189 13.58 -4.65 7.02
N ASP A 190 12.40 -4.73 7.63
CA ASP A 190 11.64 -3.55 8.06
C ASP A 190 12.49 -2.60 8.91
N SER A 191 13.26 -3.12 9.85
CA SER A 191 14.05 -2.32 10.80
C SER A 191 15.16 -1.48 10.15
N ASN A 192 15.65 -1.87 8.98
CA ASN A 192 16.71 -1.15 8.26
C ASN A 192 16.26 -0.51 6.92
N ASP A 193 14.99 -0.60 6.55
CA ASP A 193 14.42 0.18 5.45
C ASP A 193 14.15 1.62 5.89
N SER A 194 14.71 2.60 5.17
CA SER A 194 14.57 4.01 5.50
C SER A 194 13.14 4.53 5.38
N ILE A 195 12.36 3.99 4.42
CA ILE A 195 10.96 4.40 4.21
C ILE A 195 10.07 3.78 5.29
N TYR A 196 10.28 2.51 5.62
CA TYR A 196 9.57 1.86 6.72
C TYR A 196 9.78 2.60 8.04
N ARG A 197 11.01 2.97 8.39
CA ARG A 197 11.32 3.72 9.61
C ARG A 197 10.64 5.09 9.68
N ASN A 198 10.30 5.68 8.54
CA ASN A 198 9.59 6.96 8.43
C ASN A 198 8.07 6.81 8.38
N GLY A 199 7.52 5.81 9.02
CA GLY A 199 6.07 5.64 9.16
C GLY A 199 5.50 4.32 8.64
N GLY A 200 6.30 3.45 8.03
CA GLY A 200 5.87 2.18 7.47
C GLY A 200 5.22 1.23 8.48
N SER A 201 5.59 1.33 9.75
CA SER A 201 4.94 0.57 10.83
C SER A 201 3.44 0.85 10.98
N ARG A 202 2.95 2.00 10.49
CA ARG A 202 1.52 2.35 10.45
C ARG A 202 0.83 1.88 9.17
N SER A 203 1.57 1.26 8.25
CA SER A 203 1.09 0.72 6.98
C SER A 203 1.34 -0.79 6.86
N LEU A 204 1.48 -1.47 7.99
CA LEU A 204 1.58 -2.94 8.02
C LEU A 204 0.23 -3.58 7.65
N LEU A 205 0.30 -4.61 6.79
CA LEU A 205 -0.81 -5.46 6.37
C LEU A 205 -0.93 -6.69 7.28
#